data_e7dd8577e40adc326b0f79f9ca3cd46e
#
_entry.id   e7dd8577e40adc326b0f79f9ca3cd46e
#
_cell.length_a   1.000
_cell.length_b   1.000
_cell.length_c   1.000
_cell.angle_alpha   90.00
_cell.angle_beta   90.00
_cell.angle_gamma   90.00
#
_symmetry.space_group_name_H-M   'P 1'
#
loop_
_entity.id
_entity.type
_entity.pdbx_description
1 polymer ?
#
loop_
_entity_poly.entity_id
_entity_poly.type
_entity_poly.pdbx_seq_one_letter_code
_entity_poly.pdbx_strand_id
1 'polypeptide(L)'
;MIKSVDKSGEFSEPFFSVTLTTYNRAALLKRALDSLMAQEETNWEAIIIDDGSTDNTRSVIDPYLNNGSMTRYVYQKNAGYAMSKNTGIFLSKGKFITFLDSDDEYLPNHLESRKGILNNYPETDFLFGGVTVTGNQFVPDRFNYNKMIPLSECVIGGTFFIRRQIAVALNGFANTPMGSDADLFERINKTKAIIRETDIPTYLYHRENEDSLTNNLIRKENFIR
;
A
#
# COMPACT_ATOMS: atom_id res chain seq x y z
N MET A 1 -11.04 -22.40 3.62
CA MET A 1 -11.88 -21.72 2.61
C MET A 1 -11.51 -22.22 1.22
N ILE A 2 -12.49 -22.61 0.42
CA ILE A 2 -12.30 -23.23 -0.90
C ILE A 2 -11.84 -22.13 -1.85
N LYS A 3 -10.70 -22.31 -2.54
CA LYS A 3 -10.27 -21.46 -3.66
C LYS A 3 -11.45 -21.34 -4.64
N SER A 4 -11.82 -20.14 -5.05
CA SER A 4 -12.79 -19.95 -6.11
C SER A 4 -12.20 -20.51 -7.39
N VAL A 5 -12.63 -21.69 -7.77
CA VAL A 5 -12.36 -22.29 -9.07
C VAL A 5 -13.43 -21.75 -9.99
N ASP A 6 -13.06 -21.17 -11.13
CA ASP A 6 -14.03 -20.78 -12.13
C ASP A 6 -14.67 -22.02 -12.78
N LYS A 7 -15.66 -21.82 -13.68
CA LYS A 7 -16.38 -22.91 -14.34
C LYS A 7 -15.48 -23.78 -15.26
N SER A 8 -14.22 -23.38 -15.51
CA SER A 8 -13.24 -24.12 -16.30
C SER A 8 -12.27 -24.95 -15.46
N GLY A 9 -12.31 -24.81 -14.11
CA GLY A 9 -11.37 -25.49 -13.21
C GLY A 9 -10.02 -24.75 -13.07
N GLU A 10 -9.87 -23.57 -13.66
CA GLU A 10 -8.69 -22.73 -13.54
C GLU A 10 -8.78 -21.82 -12.32
N PHE A 11 -7.63 -21.53 -11.67
CA PHE A 11 -7.56 -20.57 -10.59
C PHE A 11 -7.75 -19.17 -11.18
N SER A 12 -8.88 -18.54 -10.90
CA SER A 12 -9.10 -17.15 -11.31
C SER A 12 -8.01 -16.25 -10.73
N GLU A 13 -7.46 -15.36 -11.57
CA GLU A 13 -6.52 -14.34 -11.07
C GLU A 13 -7.19 -13.50 -9.97
N PRO A 14 -6.45 -13.11 -8.91
CA PRO A 14 -6.98 -12.23 -7.88
C PRO A 14 -7.46 -10.91 -8.49
N PHE A 15 -8.54 -10.34 -7.93
CA PHE A 15 -8.94 -9.00 -8.35
C PHE A 15 -7.95 -7.95 -7.82
N PHE A 16 -7.49 -8.13 -6.57
CA PHE A 16 -6.48 -7.28 -5.95
C PHE A 16 -5.22 -8.06 -5.57
N SER A 17 -4.06 -7.42 -5.75
CA SER A 17 -2.83 -7.75 -5.03
C SER A 17 -2.58 -6.66 -4.00
N VAL A 18 -2.64 -7.01 -2.72
CA VAL A 18 -2.32 -6.12 -1.61
C VAL A 18 -0.86 -6.31 -1.26
N THR A 19 -0.04 -5.28 -1.51
CA THR A 19 1.37 -5.26 -1.10
C THR A 19 1.48 -4.63 0.28
N LEU A 20 1.94 -5.39 1.26
CA LEU A 20 2.24 -4.90 2.61
C LEU A 20 3.75 -4.89 2.81
N THR A 21 4.33 -3.71 3.07
CA THR A 21 5.76 -3.57 3.30
C THR A 21 6.06 -3.32 4.78
N THR A 22 7.12 -3.95 5.30
CA THR A 22 7.51 -3.81 6.70
C THR A 22 9.03 -3.81 6.86
N TYR A 23 9.52 -3.08 7.88
CA TYR A 23 10.91 -3.10 8.32
C TYR A 23 11.00 -2.74 9.79
N ASN A 24 11.37 -3.70 10.65
CA ASN A 24 11.46 -3.53 12.11
C ASN A 24 10.20 -2.89 12.73
N ARG A 25 9.02 -3.44 12.40
CA ARG A 25 7.71 -2.93 12.81
C ARG A 25 6.83 -3.99 13.49
N ALA A 26 7.43 -4.99 14.13
CA ALA A 26 6.71 -6.09 14.77
C ALA A 26 5.54 -5.62 15.66
N ALA A 27 5.72 -4.51 16.41
CA ALA A 27 4.69 -4.00 17.32
C ALA A 27 3.45 -3.42 16.61
N LEU A 28 3.61 -2.90 15.39
CA LEU A 28 2.53 -2.25 14.61
C LEU A 28 1.90 -3.19 13.59
N LEU A 29 2.69 -4.08 13.03
CA LEU A 29 2.35 -4.94 11.92
C LEU A 29 1.10 -5.80 12.14
N LYS A 30 0.89 -6.26 13.39
CA LYS A 30 -0.28 -7.08 13.74
C LYS A 30 -1.59 -6.39 13.39
N ARG A 31 -1.70 -5.09 13.68
CA ARG A 31 -2.87 -4.27 13.40
C ARG A 31 -3.18 -4.22 11.90
N ALA A 32 -2.16 -3.94 11.08
CA ALA A 32 -2.29 -3.92 9.62
C ALA A 32 -2.72 -5.29 9.08
N LEU A 33 -2.10 -6.38 9.56
CA LEU A 33 -2.44 -7.74 9.14
C LEU A 33 -3.86 -8.14 9.56
N ASP A 34 -4.28 -7.84 10.79
CA ASP A 34 -5.64 -8.11 11.27
C ASP A 34 -6.68 -7.37 10.41
N SER A 35 -6.41 -6.10 10.08
CA SER A 35 -7.31 -5.29 9.25
C SER A 35 -7.45 -5.85 7.82
N LEU A 36 -6.36 -6.40 7.28
CA LEU A 36 -6.38 -7.06 5.97
C LEU A 36 -7.15 -8.39 6.01
N MET A 37 -6.98 -9.19 7.08
CA MET A 37 -7.72 -10.45 7.21
C MET A 37 -9.22 -10.24 7.47
N ALA A 38 -9.60 -9.07 7.97
CA ALA A 38 -11.00 -8.70 8.25
C ALA A 38 -11.74 -8.14 7.00
N GLN A 39 -11.11 -8.11 5.82
CA GLN A 39 -11.76 -7.60 4.62
C GLN A 39 -12.96 -8.44 4.19
N GLU A 40 -14.07 -7.77 3.85
CA GLU A 40 -15.31 -8.38 3.35
C GLU A 40 -15.14 -8.95 1.93
N GLU A 41 -14.38 -8.25 1.09
CA GLU A 41 -13.97 -8.79 -0.21
C GLU A 41 -12.96 -9.94 -0.02
N THR A 42 -13.13 -11.03 -0.75
CA THR A 42 -12.29 -12.24 -0.62
C THR A 42 -11.41 -12.52 -1.84
N ASN A 43 -11.64 -11.84 -2.98
CA ASN A 43 -10.89 -12.07 -4.21
C ASN A 43 -9.62 -11.21 -4.26
N TRP A 44 -8.69 -11.47 -3.34
CA TRP A 44 -7.39 -10.80 -3.26
C TRP A 44 -6.29 -11.77 -2.84
N GLU A 45 -5.06 -11.39 -3.14
CA GLU A 45 -3.84 -11.97 -2.58
C GLU A 45 -3.09 -10.94 -1.74
N ALA A 46 -2.34 -11.36 -0.73
CA ALA A 46 -1.41 -10.52 0.01
C ALA A 46 0.03 -10.89 -0.33
N ILE A 47 0.86 -9.88 -0.48
CA ILE A 47 2.31 -10.02 -0.69
C ILE A 47 2.98 -9.18 0.40
N ILE A 48 3.48 -9.87 1.43
CA ILE A 48 4.17 -9.24 2.56
C ILE A 48 5.65 -9.18 2.23
N ILE A 49 6.18 -7.97 2.09
CA ILE A 49 7.60 -7.72 1.82
C ILE A 49 8.26 -7.24 3.12
N ASP A 50 9.11 -8.09 3.67
CA ASP A 50 9.96 -7.77 4.81
C ASP A 50 11.31 -7.26 4.30
N ASP A 51 11.55 -5.98 4.47
CA ASP A 51 12.73 -5.28 3.94
C ASP A 51 13.97 -5.43 4.84
N GLY A 52 14.20 -6.65 5.32
CA GLY A 52 15.39 -6.99 6.09
C GLY A 52 15.24 -6.74 7.59
N SER A 53 14.06 -7.00 8.16
CA SER A 53 13.84 -6.87 9.60
C SER A 53 14.76 -7.78 10.42
N THR A 54 15.17 -7.28 11.57
CA THR A 54 16.02 -7.96 12.56
C THR A 54 15.32 -8.16 13.91
N ASP A 55 14.10 -7.62 14.03
CA ASP A 55 13.22 -7.78 15.20
C ASP A 55 12.31 -9.02 15.06
N ASN A 56 11.26 -9.12 15.87
CA ASN A 56 10.31 -10.23 15.85
C ASN A 56 9.28 -10.16 14.71
N THR A 57 9.49 -9.35 13.66
CA THR A 57 8.56 -9.18 12.53
C THR A 57 8.14 -10.52 11.93
N ARG A 58 9.07 -11.44 11.68
CA ARG A 58 8.77 -12.77 11.12
C ARG A 58 7.78 -13.54 11.98
N SER A 59 7.98 -13.58 13.30
CA SER A 59 7.10 -14.30 14.23
C SER A 59 5.67 -13.74 14.25
N VAL A 60 5.52 -12.43 14.01
CA VAL A 60 4.19 -11.78 13.88
C VAL A 60 3.49 -12.22 12.59
N ILE A 61 4.22 -12.45 11.50
CA ILE A 61 3.67 -12.79 10.17
C ILE A 61 3.26 -14.26 10.09
N ASP A 62 4.02 -15.18 10.72
CA ASP A 62 3.86 -16.63 10.58
C ASP A 62 2.40 -17.14 10.76
N PRO A 63 1.60 -16.64 11.73
CA PRO A 63 0.21 -17.08 11.87
C PRO A 63 -0.67 -16.79 10.65
N TYR A 64 -0.38 -15.73 9.90
CA TYR A 64 -1.16 -15.29 8.74
C TYR A 64 -0.82 -16.08 7.46
N LEU A 65 0.37 -16.68 7.38
CA LEU A 65 0.79 -17.50 6.24
C LEU A 65 0.04 -18.82 6.18
N ASN A 66 -0.36 -19.35 7.34
CA ASN A 66 -0.96 -20.67 7.46
C ASN A 66 -2.50 -20.65 7.39
N ASN A 67 -3.12 -19.49 7.20
CA ASN A 67 -4.56 -19.32 7.33
C ASN A 67 -5.36 -19.61 6.05
N GLY A 68 -4.78 -20.32 5.07
CA GLY A 68 -5.44 -20.69 3.81
C GLY A 68 -5.69 -19.49 2.87
N SER A 69 -5.31 -18.28 3.26
CA SER A 69 -5.31 -17.10 2.40
C SER A 69 -4.19 -17.18 1.37
N MET A 70 -4.37 -16.53 0.22
CA MET A 70 -3.29 -16.41 -0.80
C MET A 70 -2.22 -15.40 -0.33
N THR A 71 -1.67 -15.61 0.88
CA THR A 71 -0.66 -14.74 1.47
C THR A 71 0.74 -15.28 1.19
N ARG A 72 1.60 -14.46 0.63
CA ARG A 72 3.02 -14.76 0.38
C ARG A 72 3.91 -13.85 1.21
N TYR A 73 4.95 -14.41 1.79
CA TYR A 73 6.00 -13.69 2.51
C TYR A 73 7.29 -13.71 1.71
N VAL A 74 7.92 -12.56 1.59
CA VAL A 74 9.21 -12.37 0.92
C VAL A 74 10.12 -11.57 1.84
N TYR A 75 11.25 -12.16 2.23
CA TYR A 75 12.32 -11.47 2.93
C TYR A 75 13.35 -11.00 1.91
N GLN A 76 13.75 -9.75 1.98
CA GLN A 76 14.79 -9.18 1.13
C GLN A 76 15.82 -8.40 1.96
N LYS A 77 16.99 -8.16 1.41
CA LYS A 77 17.95 -7.21 1.99
C LYS A 77 17.33 -5.82 1.93
N ASN A 78 17.49 -5.03 3.01
CA ASN A 78 16.93 -3.68 3.08
C ASN A 78 17.30 -2.85 1.83
N ALA A 79 16.28 -2.40 1.14
CA ALA A 79 16.35 -1.61 -0.10
C ALA A 79 15.52 -0.32 -0.03
N GLY A 80 14.81 -0.11 1.09
CA GLY A 80 13.93 1.03 1.33
C GLY A 80 12.48 0.79 0.87
N TYR A 81 11.57 1.58 1.42
CA TYR A 81 10.11 1.36 1.29
C TYR A 81 9.61 1.36 -0.16
N ALA A 82 10.14 2.27 -1.01
CA ALA A 82 9.74 2.36 -2.41
C ALA A 82 10.14 1.10 -3.18
N MET A 83 11.35 0.60 -2.95
CA MET A 83 11.84 -0.62 -3.59
C MET A 83 11.12 -1.86 -3.08
N SER A 84 10.72 -1.89 -1.81
CA SER A 84 9.90 -2.97 -1.24
C SER A 84 8.50 -2.99 -1.87
N LYS A 85 7.85 -1.83 -2.05
CA LYS A 85 6.61 -1.73 -2.82
C LYS A 85 6.78 -2.22 -4.26
N ASN A 86 7.90 -1.90 -4.92
CA ASN A 86 8.21 -2.38 -6.27
C ASN A 86 8.40 -3.90 -6.33
N THR A 87 9.02 -4.51 -5.32
CA THR A 87 9.08 -5.98 -5.21
C THR A 87 7.67 -6.56 -5.17
N GLY A 88 6.76 -5.97 -4.40
CA GLY A 88 5.35 -6.36 -4.36
C GLY A 88 4.64 -6.20 -5.70
N ILE A 89 4.85 -5.08 -6.41
CA ILE A 89 4.33 -4.86 -7.77
C ILE A 89 4.81 -5.96 -8.72
N PHE A 90 6.09 -6.28 -8.70
CA PHE A 90 6.68 -7.30 -9.57
C PHE A 90 6.08 -8.70 -9.31
N LEU A 91 5.83 -9.04 -8.05
CA LEU A 91 5.30 -10.34 -7.65
C LEU A 91 3.78 -10.45 -7.76
N SER A 92 3.09 -9.33 -7.98
CA SER A 92 1.62 -9.26 -8.04
C SER A 92 1.05 -10.04 -9.22
N LYS A 93 -0.15 -10.63 -9.02
CA LYS A 93 -0.93 -11.32 -10.04
C LYS A 93 -2.31 -10.71 -10.24
N GLY A 94 -2.75 -9.89 -9.29
CA GLY A 94 -4.08 -9.27 -9.32
C GLY A 94 -4.26 -8.26 -10.45
N LYS A 95 -5.50 -8.08 -10.85
CA LYS A 95 -5.89 -7.10 -11.87
C LYS A 95 -5.49 -5.68 -11.46
N PHE A 96 -5.66 -5.36 -10.16
CA PHE A 96 -5.24 -4.10 -9.55
C PHE A 96 -4.29 -4.37 -8.39
N ILE A 97 -3.34 -3.47 -8.21
CA ILE A 97 -2.39 -3.48 -7.10
C ILE A 97 -2.75 -2.35 -6.14
N THR A 98 -2.73 -2.65 -4.86
CA THR A 98 -2.90 -1.68 -3.76
C THR A 98 -1.86 -1.91 -2.68
N PHE A 99 -1.74 -0.96 -1.75
CA PHE A 99 -0.67 -0.93 -0.76
C PHE A 99 -1.24 -0.71 0.63
N LEU A 100 -0.76 -1.50 1.59
CA LEU A 100 -1.03 -1.31 3.01
C LEU A 100 0.29 -1.12 3.72
N ASP A 101 0.50 0.03 4.34
CA ASP A 101 1.68 0.29 5.14
C ASP A 101 1.54 -0.38 6.53
N SER A 102 2.67 -0.85 7.10
CA SER A 102 2.67 -1.69 8.31
C SER A 102 2.18 -1.00 9.59
N ASP A 103 2.01 0.31 9.55
CA ASP A 103 1.49 1.16 10.63
C ASP A 103 0.07 1.69 10.37
N ASP A 104 -0.58 1.28 9.26
CA ASP A 104 -1.92 1.72 8.88
C ASP A 104 -2.95 0.59 8.93
N GLU A 105 -4.20 0.91 8.62
CA GLU A 105 -5.32 -0.05 8.63
C GLU A 105 -6.28 0.17 7.47
N TYR A 106 -6.92 -0.92 7.04
CA TYR A 106 -8.11 -0.89 6.20
C TYR A 106 -9.37 -1.06 7.07
N LEU A 107 -10.44 -0.30 6.80
CA LEU A 107 -11.77 -0.67 7.31
C LEU A 107 -12.26 -1.95 6.60
N PRO A 108 -13.17 -2.74 7.22
CA PRO A 108 -13.59 -4.03 6.68
C PRO A 108 -14.11 -3.99 5.23
N ASN A 109 -14.78 -2.91 4.84
CA ASN A 109 -15.34 -2.69 3.51
C ASN A 109 -14.37 -1.99 2.53
N HIS A 110 -13.07 -1.88 2.86
CA HIS A 110 -12.12 -1.11 2.01
C HIS A 110 -12.01 -1.71 0.62
N LEU A 111 -11.65 -2.98 0.51
CA LEU A 111 -11.48 -3.64 -0.79
C LEU A 111 -12.81 -3.80 -1.53
N GLU A 112 -13.92 -4.10 -0.83
CA GLU A 112 -15.23 -4.23 -1.43
C GLU A 112 -15.71 -2.91 -2.05
N SER A 113 -15.59 -1.80 -1.33
CA SER A 113 -15.98 -0.48 -1.84
C SER A 113 -15.20 -0.09 -3.11
N ARG A 114 -13.90 -0.39 -3.15
CA ARG A 114 -13.05 -0.13 -4.33
C ARG A 114 -13.40 -1.04 -5.50
N LYS A 115 -13.68 -2.32 -5.23
CA LYS A 115 -14.14 -3.26 -6.26
C LYS A 115 -15.47 -2.81 -6.87
N GLY A 116 -16.41 -2.33 -6.04
CA GLY A 116 -17.67 -1.76 -6.50
C GLY A 116 -17.47 -0.60 -7.48
N ILE A 117 -16.59 0.35 -7.16
CA ILE A 117 -16.25 1.46 -8.05
C ILE A 117 -15.63 0.95 -9.36
N LEU A 118 -14.62 0.07 -9.27
CA LEU A 118 -13.89 -0.45 -10.43
C LEU A 118 -14.75 -1.35 -11.33
N ASN A 119 -15.80 -1.97 -10.79
CA ASN A 119 -16.78 -2.73 -11.59
C ASN A 119 -17.79 -1.81 -12.28
N ASN A 120 -18.22 -0.72 -11.63
CA ASN A 120 -19.13 0.27 -12.21
C ASN A 120 -18.43 1.12 -13.29
N TYR A 121 -17.10 1.25 -13.21
CA TYR A 121 -16.28 2.03 -14.13
C TYR A 121 -15.09 1.19 -14.61
N PRO A 122 -15.32 0.17 -15.43
CA PRO A 122 -14.31 -0.84 -15.80
C PRO A 122 -13.14 -0.30 -16.62
N GLU A 123 -13.30 0.89 -17.21
CA GLU A 123 -12.25 1.64 -17.92
C GLU A 123 -11.22 2.28 -17.00
N THR A 124 -11.49 2.36 -15.67
CA THR A 124 -10.58 2.99 -14.70
C THR A 124 -9.25 2.23 -14.65
N ASP A 125 -8.16 2.96 -14.79
CA ASP A 125 -6.80 2.45 -14.70
C ASP A 125 -6.14 2.74 -13.36
N PHE A 126 -6.53 3.85 -12.73
CA PHE A 126 -6.04 4.28 -11.44
C PHE A 126 -7.15 4.89 -10.59
N LEU A 127 -7.39 4.31 -9.43
CA LEU A 127 -8.32 4.82 -8.42
C LEU A 127 -7.52 5.19 -7.17
N PHE A 128 -7.81 6.33 -6.53
CA PHE A 128 -7.14 6.77 -5.30
C PHE A 128 -8.09 7.57 -4.40
N GLY A 129 -7.63 7.91 -3.19
CA GLY A 129 -8.37 8.74 -2.24
C GLY A 129 -9.19 7.96 -1.22
N GLY A 130 -9.96 8.68 -0.41
CA GLY A 130 -10.78 8.10 0.65
C GLY A 130 -9.94 7.65 1.86
N VAL A 131 -9.26 8.60 2.51
CA VAL A 131 -8.42 8.40 3.68
C VAL A 131 -9.01 9.11 4.90
N THR A 132 -8.89 8.47 6.08
CA THR A 132 -9.02 9.13 7.38
C THR A 132 -7.64 9.24 8.00
N VAL A 133 -7.19 10.45 8.31
CA VAL A 133 -5.88 10.69 8.93
C VAL A 133 -6.07 10.93 10.42
N THR A 134 -5.34 10.19 11.26
CA THR A 134 -5.25 10.42 12.70
C THR A 134 -3.89 11.02 13.07
N GLY A 135 -3.83 11.85 14.11
CA GLY A 135 -2.59 12.51 14.53
C GLY A 135 -2.21 13.72 13.66
N ASN A 136 -0.94 13.84 13.29
CA ASN A 136 -0.40 15.01 12.59
C ASN A 136 -0.92 15.11 11.15
N GLN A 137 -1.61 16.21 10.83
CA GLN A 137 -2.23 16.49 9.53
C GLN A 137 -1.26 17.13 8.51
N PHE A 138 0.00 17.30 8.86
CA PHE A 138 1.00 17.96 8.02
C PHE A 138 2.19 17.07 7.74
N VAL A 139 2.80 17.24 6.57
CA VAL A 139 4.03 16.59 6.14
C VAL A 139 4.98 17.62 5.52
N PRO A 140 6.30 17.37 5.51
CA PRO A 140 7.23 18.21 4.77
C PRO A 140 6.90 18.20 3.26
N ASP A 141 7.07 19.35 2.63
CA ASP A 141 7.08 19.44 1.17
C ASP A 141 8.26 18.66 0.59
N ARG A 142 8.03 17.84 -0.43
CA ARG A 142 9.06 16.97 -1.01
C ARG A 142 10.23 17.70 -1.69
N PHE A 143 10.05 18.98 -2.03
CA PHE A 143 11.08 19.84 -2.63
C PHE A 143 11.69 20.81 -1.63
N ASN A 144 11.02 21.04 -0.49
CA ASN A 144 11.51 21.92 0.56
C ASN A 144 11.06 21.41 1.95
N TYR A 145 11.86 20.55 2.56
CA TYR A 145 11.56 19.91 3.84
C TYR A 145 11.36 20.88 5.01
N ASN A 146 11.74 22.15 4.87
CA ASN A 146 11.46 23.19 5.86
C ASN A 146 10.03 23.74 5.76
N LYS A 147 9.30 23.44 4.68
CA LYS A 147 7.91 23.82 4.47
C LYS A 147 7.02 22.64 4.79
N MET A 148 6.07 22.86 5.70
CA MET A 148 5.01 21.88 5.99
C MET A 148 3.80 22.14 5.09
N ILE A 149 3.25 21.09 4.50
CA ILE A 149 2.03 21.11 3.68
C ILE A 149 0.97 20.22 4.31
N PRO A 150 -0.32 20.56 4.20
CA PRO A 150 -1.38 19.72 4.73
C PRO A 150 -1.52 18.42 3.91
N LEU A 151 -1.82 17.32 4.60
CA LEU A 151 -2.05 16.02 3.96
C LEU A 151 -3.26 16.02 3.00
N SER A 152 -4.21 16.92 3.20
CA SER A 152 -5.34 17.14 2.28
C SER A 152 -4.93 17.62 0.89
N GLU A 153 -3.72 18.14 0.74
CA GLU A 153 -3.13 18.56 -0.56
C GLU A 153 -2.23 17.47 -1.15
N CYS A 154 -2.09 16.32 -0.47
CA CYS A 154 -1.18 15.25 -0.87
C CYS A 154 -1.95 14.04 -1.40
N VAL A 155 -1.37 13.34 -2.35
CA VAL A 155 -1.78 11.97 -2.65
C VAL A 155 -1.11 11.01 -1.65
N ILE A 156 -1.85 10.01 -1.20
CA ILE A 156 -1.39 9.05 -0.19
C ILE A 156 -1.30 7.67 -0.85
N GLY A 157 -0.08 7.15 -0.96
CA GLY A 157 0.22 5.91 -1.68
C GLY A 157 -0.53 4.68 -1.19
N GLY A 158 -0.89 4.62 0.10
CA GLY A 158 -1.72 3.56 0.66
C GLY A 158 -3.14 3.50 0.09
N THR A 159 -3.65 4.60 -0.47
CA THR A 159 -4.98 4.67 -1.09
C THR A 159 -5.00 4.29 -2.57
N PHE A 160 -3.85 3.97 -3.17
CA PHE A 160 -3.73 3.69 -4.60
C PHE A 160 -4.26 2.30 -4.96
N PHE A 161 -5.06 2.25 -6.02
CA PHE A 161 -5.46 1.05 -6.73
C PHE A 161 -5.07 1.25 -8.20
N ILE A 162 -3.98 0.62 -8.61
CA ILE A 162 -3.37 0.82 -9.93
C ILE A 162 -3.59 -0.45 -10.75
N ARG A 163 -4.11 -0.33 -11.96
CA ARG A 163 -4.13 -1.46 -12.89
C ARG A 163 -2.71 -1.99 -13.06
N ARG A 164 -2.51 -3.28 -12.82
CA ARG A 164 -1.19 -3.92 -12.76
C ARG A 164 -0.31 -3.56 -13.96
N GLN A 165 -0.89 -3.55 -15.16
CA GLN A 165 -0.15 -3.22 -16.39
C GLN A 165 0.44 -1.81 -16.35
N ILE A 166 -0.27 -0.84 -15.80
CA ILE A 166 0.21 0.55 -15.66
C ILE A 166 1.35 0.62 -14.64
N ALA A 167 1.19 -0.01 -13.47
CA ALA A 167 2.23 -0.02 -12.44
C ALA A 167 3.55 -0.63 -12.96
N VAL A 168 3.45 -1.74 -13.70
CA VAL A 168 4.61 -2.43 -14.29
C VAL A 168 5.23 -1.59 -15.41
N ALA A 169 4.43 -1.02 -16.32
CA ALA A 169 4.92 -0.20 -17.43
C ALA A 169 5.65 1.07 -16.95
N LEU A 170 5.26 1.61 -15.81
CA LEU A 170 5.91 2.78 -15.19
C LEU A 170 7.07 2.40 -14.24
N ASN A 171 7.43 1.12 -14.12
CA ASN A 171 8.44 0.61 -13.19
C ASN A 171 8.15 0.97 -11.71
N GLY A 172 6.87 1.09 -11.34
CA GLY A 172 6.44 1.36 -9.97
C GLY A 172 6.90 2.70 -9.40
N PHE A 173 7.23 2.71 -8.11
CA PHE A 173 7.67 3.89 -7.35
C PHE A 173 9.12 4.26 -7.65
N ALA A 174 9.41 5.56 -7.75
CA ALA A 174 10.79 6.06 -7.81
C ALA A 174 11.48 5.91 -6.44
N ASN A 175 12.77 5.57 -6.47
CA ASN A 175 13.58 5.48 -5.24
C ASN A 175 14.01 6.88 -4.78
N THR A 176 13.06 7.63 -4.24
CA THR A 176 13.27 8.98 -3.67
C THR A 176 13.19 8.93 -2.16
N PRO A 177 13.89 9.80 -1.43
CA PRO A 177 13.82 9.86 0.03
C PRO A 177 12.40 10.15 0.55
N MET A 178 11.62 10.96 -0.19
CA MET A 178 10.24 11.32 0.12
C MET A 178 9.45 11.59 -1.17
N GLY A 179 8.11 11.38 -1.11
CA GLY A 179 7.18 11.75 -2.19
C GLY A 179 7.23 10.81 -3.39
N SER A 180 7.63 9.55 -3.21
CA SER A 180 7.60 8.54 -4.28
C SER A 180 6.19 8.25 -4.80
N ASP A 181 5.17 8.39 -3.96
CA ASP A 181 3.75 8.31 -4.31
C ASP A 181 3.31 9.49 -5.17
N ALA A 182 3.69 10.72 -4.81
CA ALA A 182 3.44 11.90 -5.64
C ALA A 182 4.15 11.80 -7.01
N ASP A 183 5.41 11.30 -7.04
CA ASP A 183 6.12 11.04 -8.29
C ASP A 183 5.38 10.02 -9.17
N LEU A 184 4.95 8.90 -8.61
CA LEU A 184 4.20 7.88 -9.35
C LEU A 184 2.88 8.45 -9.87
N PHE A 185 2.15 9.20 -9.05
CA PHE A 185 0.92 9.88 -9.44
C PHE A 185 1.14 10.82 -10.63
N GLU A 186 2.19 11.65 -10.58
CA GLU A 186 2.54 12.55 -11.69
C GLU A 186 2.91 11.81 -12.97
N ARG A 187 3.63 10.68 -12.85
CA ARG A 187 3.95 9.85 -14.01
C ARG A 187 2.71 9.19 -14.62
N ILE A 188 1.76 8.73 -13.80
CA ILE A 188 0.47 8.22 -14.27
C ILE A 188 -0.31 9.33 -15.00
N ASN A 189 -0.38 10.54 -14.42
CA ASN A 189 -1.06 11.69 -15.04
C ASN A 189 -0.52 12.09 -16.42
N LYS A 190 0.74 11.77 -16.71
CA LYS A 190 1.36 12.02 -18.03
C LYS A 190 1.02 10.94 -19.08
N THR A 191 0.33 9.88 -18.69
CA THR A 191 -0.12 8.81 -19.59
C THR A 191 -1.55 9.09 -20.08
N LYS A 192 -2.11 8.12 -20.85
CA LYS A 192 -3.53 8.12 -21.22
C LYS A 192 -4.40 7.34 -20.22
N ALA A 193 -3.89 7.04 -19.01
CA ALA A 193 -4.61 6.31 -17.99
C ALA A 193 -5.87 7.06 -17.54
N ILE A 194 -6.96 6.34 -17.39
CA ILE A 194 -8.21 6.87 -16.84
C ILE A 194 -8.12 6.87 -15.32
N ILE A 195 -8.07 8.07 -14.75
CA ILE A 195 -7.89 8.30 -13.32
C ILE A 195 -9.22 8.67 -12.69
N ARG A 196 -9.49 8.08 -11.52
CA ARG A 196 -10.66 8.36 -10.71
C ARG A 196 -10.28 8.57 -9.25
N GLU A 197 -10.94 9.51 -8.62
CA GLU A 197 -10.83 9.75 -7.19
C GLU A 197 -12.08 9.28 -6.46
N THR A 198 -11.94 8.88 -5.20
CA THR A 198 -13.06 8.55 -4.30
C THR A 198 -12.87 9.23 -2.95
N ASP A 199 -13.98 9.62 -2.34
CA ASP A 199 -14.05 10.21 -1.01
C ASP A 199 -14.46 9.21 0.09
N ILE A 200 -14.69 7.92 -0.24
CA ILE A 200 -15.08 6.90 0.73
C ILE A 200 -13.91 6.61 1.71
N PRO A 201 -13.96 7.07 2.98
CA PRO A 201 -12.80 7.15 3.86
C PRO A 201 -12.53 5.81 4.58
N THR A 202 -12.06 4.82 3.86
CA THR A 202 -11.86 3.45 4.37
C THR A 202 -10.40 3.04 4.56
N TYR A 203 -9.44 3.93 4.25
CA TYR A 203 -8.04 3.79 4.63
C TYR A 203 -7.78 4.63 5.88
N LEU A 204 -7.27 4.02 6.96
CA LEU A 204 -6.91 4.70 8.20
C LEU A 204 -5.40 4.94 8.22
N TYR A 205 -5.00 6.21 8.08
CA TYR A 205 -3.61 6.64 8.06
C TYR A 205 -3.21 7.13 9.45
N HIS A 206 -2.37 6.35 10.15
CA HIS A 206 -1.94 6.63 11.51
C HIS A 206 -0.68 7.48 11.54
N ARG A 207 -0.82 8.73 11.96
CA ARG A 207 0.25 9.73 12.06
C ARG A 207 0.68 10.06 13.49
N GLU A 208 0.28 9.23 14.46
CA GLU A 208 0.70 9.35 15.86
C GLU A 208 2.10 8.77 16.11
N ASN A 209 2.57 7.87 15.26
CA ASN A 209 3.84 7.19 15.45
C ASN A 209 5.02 8.14 15.22
N GLU A 210 5.80 8.37 16.29
CA GLU A 210 7.03 9.16 16.21
C GLU A 210 8.07 8.57 15.28
N ASP A 211 8.09 7.23 15.10
CA ASP A 211 9.03 6.50 14.26
C ASP A 211 8.59 6.37 12.80
N SER A 212 7.60 7.15 12.34
CA SER A 212 7.22 7.16 10.94
C SER A 212 8.40 7.61 10.05
N LEU A 213 8.45 7.11 8.81
CA LEU A 213 9.48 7.49 7.82
C LEU A 213 9.60 9.01 7.69
N THR A 214 8.47 9.70 7.64
CA THR A 214 8.38 11.16 7.53
C THR A 214 9.00 11.87 8.74
N ASN A 215 8.70 11.39 9.96
CA ASN A 215 9.24 11.97 11.19
C ASN A 215 10.76 11.71 11.32
N ASN A 216 11.23 10.56 10.88
CA ASN A 216 12.65 10.21 10.89
C ASN A 216 13.48 11.05 9.90
N LEU A 217 12.91 11.42 8.76
CA LEU A 217 13.56 12.34 7.81
C LEU A 217 13.70 13.73 8.39
N ILE A 218 12.66 14.27 9.04
CA ILE A 218 12.70 15.57 9.73
C ILE A 218 13.78 15.57 10.82
N ARG A 219 13.89 14.49 11.60
CA ARG A 219 14.91 14.37 12.67
C ARG A 219 16.34 14.36 12.10
N LYS A 220 16.58 13.59 11.02
CA LYS A 220 17.92 13.52 10.39
C LYS A 220 18.39 14.86 9.87
N GLU A 221 17.53 15.67 9.27
CA GLU A 221 17.91 16.99 8.79
C GLU A 221 18.18 18.00 9.91
N ASN A 222 17.49 17.88 11.06
CA ASN A 222 17.75 18.72 12.22
C ASN A 222 19.06 18.38 12.93
N PHE A 223 19.66 17.21 12.68
CA PHE A 223 20.98 16.82 13.22
C PHE A 223 22.16 17.21 12.29
N ILE A 224 21.91 17.64 11.05
CA ILE A 224 22.95 18.04 10.06
C ILE A 224 23.16 19.57 10.07
N ARG A 225 22.45 20.29 10.92
CA ARG A 225 22.64 21.72 11.19
C ARG A 225 23.27 21.91 12.57
#